data_e076ff80540c9de7c1c9ae5bf5c84734
#
_entry.id   e076ff80540c9de7c1c9ae5bf5c84734
#
_cell.length_a   1.000
_cell.length_b   1.000
_cell.length_c   1.000
_cell.angle_alpha   90.00
_cell.angle_beta   90.00
_cell.angle_gamma   90.00
#
_symmetry.space_group_name_H-M   'P 1'
#
loop_
_entity.id
_entity.type
_entity.pdbx_description
1 polymer ?
#
loop_
_entity_poly.entity_id
_entity_poly.type
_entity_poly.pdbx_seq_one_letter_code
_entity_poly.pdbx_strand_id
1 'polypeptide(L)'
;MELFYAEGPAIVREIKRRGHRIFLDLKLHDIPNTVKKAMAVLSRLDVDMCNVHAAGTIEMMRAAREGLTREDGTRPLLIAVTQLTSTSEERMREELLIDASINDTIVKYAQNTRAAGLDGVVCSPLEAGMVHGACGEEFLTVTPGVRFADGDVADQVRVTTPVRAREIGSDLIVVGRPITAAEDPV
;
A
#
# COMPACT_ATOMS: atom_id res chain seq x y z
N MET A 1 -1.94 -9.91 4.77
CA MET A 1 -2.23 -9.91 6.22
C MET A 1 -2.52 -11.30 6.72
N GLU A 2 -3.59 -11.96 6.26
CA GLU A 2 -4.07 -13.26 6.75
C GLU A 2 -2.94 -14.30 6.89
N LEU A 3 -2.23 -14.61 5.80
CA LEU A 3 -1.12 -15.56 5.80
C LEU A 3 -0.03 -15.21 6.84
N PHE A 4 0.29 -13.93 7.00
CA PHE A 4 1.29 -13.52 8.00
C PHE A 4 0.79 -13.71 9.44
N TYR A 5 -0.48 -13.45 9.69
CA TYR A 5 -1.05 -13.69 11.03
C TYR A 5 -1.19 -15.18 11.35
N ALA A 6 -1.40 -16.03 10.35
CA ALA A 6 -1.45 -17.47 10.52
C ALA A 6 -0.06 -18.09 10.78
N GLU A 7 0.95 -17.71 9.99
CA GLU A 7 2.27 -18.37 9.93
C GLU A 7 3.39 -17.57 10.60
N GLY A 8 3.14 -16.30 10.92
CA GLY A 8 4.13 -15.40 11.50
C GLY A 8 5.32 -15.11 10.59
N PRO A 9 6.46 -14.64 11.15
CA PRO A 9 7.66 -14.30 10.37
C PRO A 9 8.31 -15.48 9.63
N ALA A 10 7.95 -16.71 9.96
CA ALA A 10 8.50 -17.89 9.31
C ALA A 10 8.15 -17.96 7.82
N ILE A 11 6.92 -17.56 7.45
CA ILE A 11 6.47 -17.55 6.06
C ILE A 11 7.28 -16.56 5.21
N VAL A 12 7.66 -15.41 5.77
CA VAL A 12 8.49 -14.42 5.07
C VAL A 12 9.84 -15.02 4.70
N ARG A 13 10.50 -15.70 5.64
CA ARG A 13 11.78 -16.36 5.39
C ARG A 13 11.66 -17.46 4.34
N GLU A 14 10.59 -18.25 4.39
CA GLU A 14 10.36 -19.32 3.41
C GLU A 14 10.14 -18.77 2.00
N ILE A 15 9.36 -17.69 1.83
CA ILE A 15 9.15 -17.05 0.54
C ILE A 15 10.47 -16.46 0.01
N LYS A 16 11.26 -15.79 0.87
CA LYS A 16 12.59 -15.28 0.49
C LYS A 16 13.54 -16.39 0.07
N ARG A 17 13.56 -17.53 0.80
CA ARG A 17 14.37 -18.69 0.46
C ARG A 17 14.06 -19.25 -0.93
N ARG A 18 12.81 -19.09 -1.41
CA ARG A 18 12.40 -19.46 -2.77
C ARG A 18 12.78 -18.42 -3.82
N GLY A 19 13.43 -17.30 -3.45
CA GLY A 19 13.92 -16.27 -4.37
C GLY A 19 12.90 -15.20 -4.75
N HIS A 20 11.77 -15.13 -4.07
CA HIS A 20 10.74 -14.13 -4.37
C HIS A 20 11.01 -12.80 -3.69
N ARG A 21 10.58 -11.71 -4.32
CA ARG A 21 10.43 -10.40 -3.67
C ARG A 21 9.16 -10.38 -2.84
N ILE A 22 9.18 -9.64 -1.72
CA ILE A 22 8.06 -9.62 -0.78
C ILE A 22 7.57 -8.20 -0.54
N PHE A 23 6.31 -7.96 -0.87
CA PHE A 23 5.55 -6.85 -0.33
C PHE A 23 4.80 -7.32 0.93
N LEU A 24 5.28 -6.94 2.12
CA LEU A 24 4.66 -7.28 3.39
C LEU A 24 3.57 -6.27 3.73
N ASP A 25 2.34 -6.59 3.34
CA ASP A 25 1.17 -5.73 3.45
C ASP A 25 0.45 -5.89 4.80
N LEU A 26 0.92 -5.20 5.84
CA LEU A 26 0.35 -5.23 7.19
C LEU A 26 -0.45 -3.98 7.55
N LYS A 27 -0.23 -2.87 6.87
CA LYS A 27 -0.96 -1.60 7.05
C LYS A 27 -0.88 -1.06 8.49
N LEU A 28 0.35 -0.91 9.02
CA LEU A 28 0.53 -0.45 10.40
C LEU A 28 -0.10 0.93 10.60
N HIS A 29 -0.83 1.06 11.71
CA HIS A 29 -1.49 2.30 12.10
C HIS A 29 -1.62 2.33 13.63
N ASP A 30 -0.75 3.09 14.29
CA ASP A 30 -0.69 3.24 15.74
C ASP A 30 0.07 4.53 16.08
N ILE A 31 0.25 4.84 17.35
CA ILE A 31 1.06 5.98 17.77
C ILE A 31 2.51 5.85 17.26
N PRO A 32 3.21 6.99 16.98
CA PRO A 32 4.50 6.98 16.29
C PRO A 32 5.53 6.03 16.88
N ASN A 33 5.69 6.00 18.20
CA ASN A 33 6.67 5.14 18.86
C ASN A 33 6.38 3.63 18.70
N THR A 34 5.10 3.24 18.72
CA THR A 34 4.70 1.84 18.49
C THR A 34 5.02 1.41 17.06
N VAL A 35 4.64 2.26 16.09
CA VAL A 35 4.93 1.99 14.67
C VAL A 35 6.44 1.94 14.42
N LYS A 36 7.23 2.86 14.99
CA LYS A 36 8.70 2.84 14.90
C LYS A 36 9.28 1.50 15.37
N LYS A 37 8.87 1.03 16.55
CA LYS A 37 9.36 -0.25 17.11
C LYS A 37 8.93 -1.45 16.26
N ALA A 38 7.68 -1.47 15.77
CA ALA A 38 7.20 -2.52 14.89
C ALA A 38 8.00 -2.54 13.57
N MET A 39 8.24 -1.39 12.95
CA MET A 39 9.05 -1.28 11.73
C MET A 39 10.51 -1.72 11.94
N ALA A 40 11.11 -1.47 13.12
CA ALA A 40 12.44 -1.96 13.46
C ALA A 40 12.50 -3.50 13.54
N VAL A 41 11.41 -4.16 13.91
CA VAL A 41 11.29 -5.62 13.82
C VAL A 41 11.17 -6.07 12.37
N LEU A 42 10.31 -5.40 11.56
CA LEU A 42 10.10 -5.74 10.16
C LEU A 42 11.37 -5.53 9.31
N SER A 43 12.22 -4.55 9.64
CA SER A 43 13.47 -4.29 8.92
C SER A 43 14.43 -5.50 8.91
N ARG A 44 14.28 -6.42 9.88
CA ARG A 44 15.10 -7.65 10.01
C ARG A 44 14.55 -8.84 9.23
N LEU A 45 13.37 -8.72 8.62
CA LEU A 45 12.73 -9.82 7.89
C LEU A 45 13.15 -9.89 6.41
N ASP A 46 14.04 -9.00 5.97
CA ASP A 46 14.51 -8.94 4.58
C ASP A 46 13.37 -8.84 3.54
N VAL A 47 12.32 -8.09 3.87
CA VAL A 47 11.26 -7.77 2.92
C VAL A 47 11.72 -6.68 1.96
N ASP A 48 11.12 -6.61 0.78
CA ASP A 48 11.48 -5.63 -0.25
C ASP A 48 10.59 -4.37 -0.16
N MET A 49 9.37 -4.52 0.35
CA MET A 49 8.41 -3.43 0.55
C MET A 49 7.51 -3.72 1.75
N CYS A 50 7.09 -2.68 2.46
CA CYS A 50 6.05 -2.74 3.49
C CYS A 50 5.23 -1.45 3.51
N ASN A 51 4.18 -1.39 4.30
CA ASN A 51 3.29 -0.24 4.33
C ASN A 51 2.76 0.14 5.72
N VAL A 52 2.26 1.37 5.77
CA VAL A 52 1.50 1.97 6.87
C VAL A 52 0.21 2.59 6.32
N HIS A 53 -0.66 3.12 7.17
CA HIS A 53 -1.74 4.01 6.74
C HIS A 53 -1.31 5.49 6.75
N ALA A 54 -1.65 6.23 5.68
CA ALA A 54 -1.38 7.68 5.59
C ALA A 54 -2.19 8.49 6.62
N ALA A 55 -3.36 7.98 7.01
CA ALA A 55 -4.20 8.57 8.06
C ALA A 55 -3.49 8.68 9.43
N GLY A 56 -2.39 7.95 9.66
CA GLY A 56 -1.58 8.02 10.87
C GLY A 56 -0.74 9.29 11.03
N THR A 57 -0.87 10.26 10.13
CA THR A 57 -0.17 11.54 10.10
C THR A 57 1.30 11.48 9.62
N ILE A 58 1.86 12.64 9.30
CA ILE A 58 3.27 12.76 8.88
C ILE A 58 4.22 12.27 9.99
N GLU A 59 3.90 12.53 11.25
CA GLU A 59 4.75 12.14 12.38
C GLU A 59 4.85 10.61 12.50
N MET A 60 3.73 9.90 12.44
CA MET A 60 3.72 8.43 12.46
C MET A 60 4.48 7.85 11.27
N MET A 61 4.29 8.40 10.06
CA MET A 61 4.98 7.95 8.86
C MET A 61 6.50 8.19 8.93
N ARG A 62 6.96 9.32 9.48
CA ARG A 62 8.39 9.58 9.74
C ARG A 62 8.97 8.59 10.75
N ALA A 63 8.24 8.33 11.82
CA ALA A 63 8.64 7.33 12.83
C ALA A 63 8.72 5.91 12.22
N ALA A 64 7.78 5.57 11.33
CA ALA A 64 7.82 4.32 10.58
C ALA A 64 9.10 4.20 9.74
N ARG A 65 9.43 5.24 8.96
CA ARG A 65 10.63 5.30 8.13
C ARG A 65 11.90 5.18 8.98
N GLU A 66 11.97 5.91 10.08
CA GLU A 66 13.11 5.85 11.00
C GLU A 66 13.31 4.43 11.56
N GLY A 67 12.22 3.78 12.04
CA GLY A 67 12.29 2.42 12.56
C GLY A 67 12.66 1.38 11.51
N LEU A 68 12.24 1.59 10.25
CA LEU A 68 12.53 0.66 9.15
C LEU A 68 13.97 0.79 8.62
N THR A 69 14.62 1.95 8.81
CA THR A 69 15.99 2.19 8.37
C THR A 69 16.99 1.44 9.27
N ARG A 70 17.81 0.61 8.66
CA ARG A 70 18.87 -0.17 9.33
C ARG A 70 20.05 0.73 9.70
N GLU A 71 20.96 0.20 10.52
CA GLU A 71 22.18 0.92 10.95
C GLU A 71 23.09 1.32 9.78
N ASP A 72 23.09 0.54 8.70
CA ASP A 72 23.83 0.84 7.46
C ASP A 72 23.13 1.86 6.55
N GLY A 73 22.01 2.41 6.98
CA GLY A 73 21.20 3.36 6.21
C GLY A 73 20.27 2.73 5.17
N THR A 74 20.33 1.42 4.96
CA THR A 74 19.43 0.73 4.01
C THR A 74 18.06 0.49 4.61
N ARG A 75 17.05 0.38 3.76
CA ARG A 75 15.70 -0.01 4.14
C ARG A 75 14.93 -0.60 2.96
N PRO A 76 13.88 -1.40 3.21
CA PRO A 76 12.86 -1.72 2.23
C PRO A 76 12.12 -0.46 1.74
N LEU A 77 11.44 -0.55 0.61
CA LEU A 77 10.48 0.47 0.22
C LEU A 77 9.38 0.58 1.27
N LEU A 78 9.03 1.81 1.62
CA LEU A 78 7.94 2.10 2.57
C LEU A 78 6.90 2.98 1.89
N ILE A 79 5.68 2.48 1.78
CA ILE A 79 4.56 3.18 1.15
C ILE A 79 3.42 3.37 2.14
N ALA A 80 2.49 4.27 1.85
CA ALA A 80 1.34 4.49 2.73
C ALA A 80 0.02 4.25 1.98
N VAL A 81 -0.92 3.59 2.64
CA VAL A 81 -2.29 3.41 2.12
C VAL A 81 -3.04 4.74 2.27
N THR A 82 -3.56 5.26 1.18
CA THR A 82 -4.39 6.47 1.16
C THR A 82 -5.79 6.16 1.71
N GLN A 83 -6.80 6.10 0.87
CA GLN A 83 -8.12 5.59 1.24
C GLN A 83 -8.31 4.18 0.68
N LEU A 84 -8.98 3.32 1.45
CA LEU A 84 -9.29 1.96 0.98
C LEU A 84 -10.21 2.04 -0.24
N THR A 85 -9.98 1.19 -1.24
CA THR A 85 -10.79 1.15 -2.47
C THR A 85 -12.26 0.77 -2.23
N SER A 86 -12.59 0.26 -1.05
CA SER A 86 -13.95 -0.01 -0.58
C SER A 86 -14.63 1.20 0.09
N THR A 87 -13.90 2.28 0.39
CA THR A 87 -14.45 3.48 1.02
C THR A 87 -15.08 4.38 -0.04
N SER A 88 -16.39 4.64 0.09
CA SER A 88 -17.09 5.65 -0.71
C SER A 88 -16.91 7.05 -0.10
N GLU A 89 -17.17 8.10 -0.90
CA GLU A 89 -17.13 9.49 -0.41
C GLU A 89 -18.17 9.74 0.70
N GLU A 90 -19.34 9.13 0.57
CA GLU A 90 -20.39 9.18 1.59
C GLU A 90 -19.90 8.62 2.93
N ARG A 91 -19.35 7.39 2.94
CA ARG A 91 -18.79 6.78 4.15
C ARG A 91 -17.62 7.58 4.73
N MET A 92 -16.79 8.15 3.86
CA MET A 92 -15.68 8.99 4.30
C MET A 92 -16.19 10.22 5.07
N ARG A 93 -17.28 10.84 4.58
CA ARG A 93 -17.90 11.97 5.25
C ARG A 93 -18.63 11.58 6.53
N GLU A 94 -19.45 10.54 6.49
CA GLU A 94 -20.32 10.18 7.60
C GLU A 94 -19.61 9.41 8.72
N GLU A 95 -18.73 8.47 8.35
CA GLU A 95 -18.10 7.58 9.31
C GLU A 95 -16.69 8.04 9.74
N LEU A 96 -15.95 8.72 8.84
CA LEU A 96 -14.60 9.23 9.13
C LEU A 96 -14.56 10.73 9.40
N LEU A 97 -15.67 11.44 9.23
CA LEU A 97 -15.82 12.89 9.42
C LEU A 97 -14.85 13.71 8.54
N ILE A 98 -14.54 13.21 7.34
CA ILE A 98 -13.71 13.90 6.37
C ILE A 98 -14.64 14.55 5.33
N ASP A 99 -14.82 15.85 5.43
CA ASP A 99 -15.71 16.65 4.57
C ASP A 99 -14.97 17.22 3.34
N ALA A 100 -14.10 16.43 2.76
CA ALA A 100 -13.42 16.73 1.50
C ALA A 100 -13.80 15.69 0.45
N SER A 101 -13.57 15.99 -0.83
CA SER A 101 -13.76 14.97 -1.88
C SER A 101 -12.76 13.81 -1.66
N ILE A 102 -13.11 12.63 -2.15
CA ILE A 102 -12.21 11.48 -2.06
C ILE A 102 -10.89 11.75 -2.80
N ASN A 103 -10.94 12.46 -3.92
CA ASN A 103 -9.77 12.82 -4.71
C ASN A 103 -8.85 13.79 -3.95
N ASP A 104 -9.41 14.84 -3.36
CA ASP A 104 -8.64 15.81 -2.55
C ASP A 104 -8.01 15.13 -1.33
N THR A 105 -8.73 14.23 -0.69
CA THR A 105 -8.23 13.45 0.44
C THR A 105 -7.06 12.56 0.04
N ILE A 106 -7.16 11.86 -1.09
CA ILE A 106 -6.10 10.99 -1.61
C ILE A 106 -4.86 11.81 -1.98
N VAL A 107 -5.03 12.92 -2.70
CA VAL A 107 -3.92 13.83 -3.03
C VAL A 107 -3.26 14.35 -1.76
N LYS A 108 -4.04 14.78 -0.77
CA LYS A 108 -3.51 15.27 0.50
C LYS A 108 -2.72 14.19 1.24
N TYR A 109 -3.22 12.97 1.28
CA TYR A 109 -2.52 11.85 1.90
C TYR A 109 -1.23 11.48 1.16
N ALA A 110 -1.23 11.52 -0.18
CA ALA A 110 -0.03 11.30 -0.98
C ALA A 110 1.03 12.39 -0.73
N GLN A 111 0.63 13.65 -0.69
CA GLN A 111 1.52 14.77 -0.36
C GLN A 111 2.11 14.65 1.05
N ASN A 112 1.29 14.27 2.05
CA ASN A 112 1.75 14.04 3.42
C ASN A 112 2.74 12.86 3.48
N THR A 113 2.49 11.80 2.72
CA THR A 113 3.34 10.62 2.60
C THR A 113 4.70 11.00 2.01
N ARG A 114 4.70 11.79 0.93
CA ARG A 114 5.92 12.34 0.34
C ARG A 114 6.68 13.25 1.31
N ALA A 115 5.98 14.14 2.03
CA ALA A 115 6.57 15.03 3.03
C ALA A 115 7.17 14.27 4.23
N ALA A 116 6.67 13.07 4.53
CA ALA A 116 7.27 12.16 5.51
C ALA A 116 8.50 11.43 4.98
N GLY A 117 8.79 11.50 3.67
CA GLY A 117 9.93 10.86 3.02
C GLY A 117 9.71 9.36 2.71
N LEU A 118 8.48 8.94 2.54
CA LEU A 118 8.13 7.61 2.05
C LEU A 118 8.25 7.54 0.52
N ASP A 119 8.25 6.32 -0.02
CA ASP A 119 8.58 6.06 -1.42
C ASP A 119 7.35 6.08 -2.34
N GLY A 120 6.15 6.01 -1.79
CA GLY A 120 4.93 5.95 -2.59
C GLY A 120 3.67 5.69 -1.78
N VAL A 121 2.59 5.43 -2.48
CA VAL A 121 1.28 5.14 -1.88
C VAL A 121 0.60 3.90 -2.48
N VAL A 122 -0.34 3.35 -1.71
CA VAL A 122 -1.39 2.45 -2.23
C VAL A 122 -2.62 3.31 -2.52
N CYS A 123 -3.09 3.28 -3.77
CA CYS A 123 -4.27 4.01 -4.23
C CYS A 123 -5.01 3.20 -5.32
N SER A 124 -6.19 3.62 -5.72
CA SER A 124 -6.85 3.01 -6.89
C SER A 124 -6.07 3.30 -8.18
N PRO A 125 -6.08 2.41 -9.18
CA PRO A 125 -5.52 2.72 -10.49
C PRO A 125 -6.04 4.03 -11.10
N LEU A 126 -7.32 4.36 -10.85
CA LEU A 126 -7.94 5.59 -11.34
C LEU A 126 -7.34 6.87 -10.75
N GLU A 127 -6.59 6.75 -9.67
CA GLU A 127 -5.99 7.85 -8.91
C GLU A 127 -4.49 8.02 -9.21
N ALA A 128 -3.86 7.05 -9.87
CA ALA A 128 -2.41 7.02 -10.10
C ALA A 128 -1.88 8.28 -10.80
N GLY A 129 -2.48 8.68 -11.91
CA GLY A 129 -2.08 9.89 -12.64
C GLY A 129 -2.23 11.17 -11.82
N MET A 130 -3.25 11.26 -10.96
CA MET A 130 -3.46 12.39 -10.05
C MET A 130 -2.40 12.43 -8.94
N VAL A 131 -2.01 11.28 -8.42
CA VAL A 131 -0.93 11.15 -7.43
C VAL A 131 0.41 11.58 -8.05
N HIS A 132 0.74 11.12 -9.26
CA HIS A 132 1.95 11.54 -9.99
C HIS A 132 1.94 13.05 -10.25
N GLY A 133 0.82 13.62 -10.69
CA GLY A 133 0.69 15.07 -10.88
C GLY A 133 0.97 15.88 -9.61
N ALA A 134 0.58 15.36 -8.44
CA ALA A 134 0.76 16.03 -7.15
C ALA A 134 2.11 15.75 -6.47
N CYS A 135 2.70 14.58 -6.72
CA CYS A 135 3.89 14.10 -6.02
C CYS A 135 5.11 13.85 -6.91
N GLY A 136 4.97 13.94 -8.23
CA GLY A 136 6.03 13.64 -9.20
C GLY A 136 6.04 12.19 -9.65
N GLU A 137 6.59 11.94 -10.85
CA GLU A 137 6.60 10.63 -11.53
C GLU A 137 7.39 9.54 -10.79
N GLU A 138 8.38 9.92 -9.99
CA GLU A 138 9.18 8.98 -9.20
C GLU A 138 8.48 8.47 -7.93
N PHE A 139 7.31 9.03 -7.59
CA PHE A 139 6.57 8.66 -6.39
C PHE A 139 5.66 7.47 -6.67
N LEU A 140 6.03 6.29 -6.19
CA LEU A 140 5.41 5.02 -6.55
C LEU A 140 3.91 4.94 -6.25
N THR A 141 3.17 4.41 -7.20
CA THR A 141 1.77 4.03 -7.06
C THR A 141 1.63 2.50 -7.10
N VAL A 142 1.12 1.92 -6.01
CA VAL A 142 0.82 0.49 -5.89
C VAL A 142 -0.70 0.33 -5.87
N THR A 143 -1.26 -0.32 -6.89
CA THR A 143 -2.69 -0.24 -7.14
C THR A 143 -3.39 -1.60 -7.05
N PRO A 144 -4.19 -1.84 -6.00
CA PRO A 144 -5.12 -2.96 -5.91
C PRO A 144 -6.39 -2.72 -6.74
N GLY A 145 -7.28 -3.71 -6.77
CA GLY A 145 -8.54 -3.59 -7.52
C GLY A 145 -8.39 -3.92 -9.00
N VAL A 146 -7.32 -4.60 -9.37
CA VAL A 146 -7.09 -5.04 -10.75
C VAL A 146 -7.74 -6.40 -10.97
N ARG A 147 -8.46 -6.54 -12.11
CA ARG A 147 -9.16 -7.76 -12.53
C ARG A 147 -8.86 -8.02 -13.99
N PHE A 148 -8.88 -9.28 -14.40
CA PHE A 148 -8.89 -9.64 -15.83
C PHE A 148 -10.26 -9.33 -16.43
N ALA A 149 -10.31 -9.15 -17.74
CA ALA A 149 -11.53 -8.71 -18.43
C ALA A 149 -12.75 -9.63 -18.19
N ASP A 150 -12.50 -10.92 -17.98
CA ASP A 150 -13.53 -11.96 -17.76
C ASP A 150 -13.76 -12.24 -16.25
N GLY A 151 -13.21 -11.42 -15.36
CA GLY A 151 -13.22 -11.68 -13.91
C GLY A 151 -14.39 -11.04 -13.16
N ASP A 152 -14.78 -11.66 -12.03
CA ASP A 152 -15.79 -11.13 -11.12
C ASP A 152 -15.30 -9.85 -10.40
N VAL A 153 -16.16 -8.83 -10.33
CA VAL A 153 -15.89 -7.55 -9.67
C VAL A 153 -15.90 -7.67 -8.14
N ALA A 154 -16.67 -8.62 -7.60
CA ALA A 154 -16.85 -8.90 -6.18
C ALA A 154 -17.11 -7.62 -5.33
N ASP A 155 -16.38 -7.41 -4.25
CA ASP A 155 -16.55 -6.32 -3.26
C ASP A 155 -15.82 -5.01 -3.64
N GLN A 156 -15.21 -4.92 -4.84
CA GLN A 156 -14.46 -3.75 -5.26
C GLN A 156 -15.30 -2.83 -6.16
N VAL A 157 -15.45 -1.58 -5.74
CA VAL A 157 -16.23 -0.57 -6.47
C VAL A 157 -15.42 0.08 -7.60
N ARG A 158 -14.10 0.15 -7.46
CA ARG A 158 -13.16 0.84 -8.37
C ARG A 158 -12.16 -0.16 -8.96
N VAL A 159 -12.57 -0.86 -10.02
CA VAL A 159 -11.77 -1.91 -10.69
C VAL A 159 -11.30 -1.48 -12.07
N THR A 160 -10.17 -2.03 -12.52
CA THR A 160 -9.65 -1.87 -13.87
C THR A 160 -8.86 -3.09 -14.31
N THR A 161 -8.55 -3.20 -15.63
CA THR A 161 -7.70 -4.27 -16.15
C THR A 161 -6.21 -3.93 -15.97
N PRO A 162 -5.29 -4.92 -16.01
CA PRO A 162 -3.84 -4.67 -15.95
C PRO A 162 -3.36 -3.72 -17.05
N VAL A 163 -3.87 -3.88 -18.27
CA VAL A 163 -3.53 -3.01 -19.42
C VAL A 163 -3.95 -1.58 -19.12
N ARG A 164 -5.20 -1.40 -18.71
CA ARG A 164 -5.72 -0.06 -18.40
C ARG A 164 -5.01 0.57 -17.20
N ALA A 165 -4.69 -0.20 -16.16
CA ALA A 165 -3.93 0.28 -15.01
C ALA A 165 -2.57 0.88 -15.45
N ARG A 166 -1.85 0.19 -16.33
CA ARG A 166 -0.60 0.68 -16.92
C ARG A 166 -0.79 1.96 -17.71
N GLU A 167 -1.80 2.03 -18.59
CA GLU A 167 -2.08 3.21 -19.42
C GLU A 167 -2.36 4.48 -18.61
N ILE A 168 -3.00 4.32 -17.44
CA ILE A 168 -3.36 5.43 -16.55
C ILE A 168 -2.32 5.71 -15.46
N GLY A 169 -1.14 5.07 -15.54
CA GLY A 169 0.03 5.45 -14.76
C GLY A 169 0.28 4.62 -13.50
N SER A 170 -0.32 3.43 -13.35
CA SER A 170 0.04 2.54 -12.22
C SER A 170 1.43 1.96 -12.40
N ASP A 171 2.32 2.14 -11.41
CA ASP A 171 3.68 1.56 -11.43
C ASP A 171 3.67 0.08 -11.08
N LEU A 172 2.93 -0.29 -10.04
CA LEU A 172 2.77 -1.66 -9.58
C LEU A 172 1.30 -1.99 -9.37
N ILE A 173 0.89 -3.19 -9.75
CA ILE A 173 -0.47 -3.69 -9.56
C ILE A 173 -0.51 -4.80 -8.52
N VAL A 174 -1.61 -4.88 -7.76
CA VAL A 174 -1.88 -5.99 -6.84
C VAL A 174 -3.02 -6.83 -7.39
N VAL A 175 -2.70 -8.08 -7.76
CA VAL A 175 -3.67 -9.07 -8.26
C VAL A 175 -3.78 -10.18 -7.22
N GLY A 176 -4.93 -10.28 -6.57
CA GLY A 176 -5.20 -11.29 -5.52
C GLY A 176 -6.06 -12.44 -6.04
N ARG A 177 -7.37 -12.41 -5.73
CA ARG A 177 -8.34 -13.47 -6.07
C ARG A 177 -8.31 -13.97 -7.52
N PRO A 178 -8.07 -13.14 -8.55
CA PRO A 178 -7.93 -13.64 -9.92
C PRO A 178 -6.84 -14.69 -10.11
N ILE A 179 -5.85 -14.71 -9.21
CA ILE A 179 -4.80 -15.75 -9.18
C ILE A 179 -5.12 -16.79 -8.10
N THR A 180 -5.31 -16.35 -6.85
CA THR A 180 -5.37 -17.26 -5.69
C THR A 180 -6.64 -18.12 -5.63
N ALA A 181 -7.71 -17.72 -6.32
CA ALA A 181 -8.98 -18.47 -6.43
C ALA A 181 -9.21 -19.07 -7.83
N ALA A 182 -8.23 -19.02 -8.73
CA ALA A 182 -8.30 -19.70 -10.01
C ALA A 182 -8.24 -21.22 -9.83
N GLU A 183 -8.89 -21.97 -10.72
CA GLU A 183 -8.81 -23.45 -10.75
C GLU A 183 -7.37 -23.91 -11.02
N ASP A 184 -6.65 -23.17 -11.89
CA ASP A 184 -5.23 -23.36 -12.17
C ASP A 184 -4.53 -22.00 -11.95
N PRO A 185 -3.87 -21.77 -10.81
CA PRO A 185 -3.24 -20.50 -10.48
C PRO A 185 -1.82 -20.34 -11.06
N VAL A 186 -1.30 -21.32 -11.81
CA VAL A 186 0.07 -21.35 -12.38
C VAL A 186 0.05 -21.16 -13.90
#